data_9770a6e5a37422d7e8f0a792bc3dc07b
#
_entry.id   9770a6e5a37422d7e8f0a792bc3dc07b
#
_cell.length_a   1.000
_cell.length_b   1.000
_cell.length_c   1.000
_cell.angle_alpha   90.00
_cell.angle_beta   90.00
_cell.angle_gamma   90.00
#
_symmetry.space_group_name_H-M   'P 1'
#
loop_
_entity.id
_entity.type
_entity.pdbx_description
1 polymer ?
#
loop_
_entity_poly.entity_id
_entity_poly.type
_entity_poly.pdbx_seq_one_letter_code
_entity_poly.pdbx_strand_id
1 'polypeptide(L)'
;MGVVELGGLGYMAVKLAHAMGAEVTLFTRSLGKSDDAYRLGASRVVLSTDENQMFEVANTFDVIIDTVPYTHDLKSYVPTLALDGTLVLVGLVGELEQTINTVPMIMGRRSISASMISGIRETHFCAEHNIVPDVEMINMQDINTAYEHMQKSDVKYRFVIDMASLKA
;
A
#
# COMPACT_ATOMS: atom_id res chain seq x y z
N MET A 1 -9.83 -4.03 -6.54
CA MET A 1 -8.52 -3.33 -6.52
C MET A 1 -7.62 -3.93 -5.45
N GLY A 2 -6.31 -4.10 -5.72
CA GLY A 2 -5.32 -4.58 -4.76
C GLY A 2 -4.46 -3.44 -4.19
N VAL A 3 -4.02 -3.57 -2.93
CA VAL A 3 -2.99 -2.73 -2.31
C VAL A 3 -1.94 -3.64 -1.70
N VAL A 4 -0.66 -3.41 -2.00
CA VAL A 4 0.45 -4.22 -1.47
C VAL A 4 1.09 -3.49 -0.31
N GLU A 5 1.10 -4.15 0.84
CA GLU A 5 1.63 -3.73 2.15
C GLU A 5 0.79 -2.61 2.83
N LEU A 6 0.73 -2.67 4.16
CA LEU A 6 0.03 -1.69 5.00
C LEU A 6 1.07 -0.86 5.78
N GLY A 7 1.80 -0.03 5.06
CA GLY A 7 2.74 0.94 5.60
C GLY A 7 2.24 2.38 5.45
N GLY A 8 3.17 3.35 5.50
CA GLY A 8 2.86 4.79 5.45
C GLY A 8 2.18 5.29 4.16
N LEU A 9 2.25 4.55 3.06
CA LEU A 9 1.50 4.81 1.82
C LEU A 9 0.29 3.89 1.70
N GLY A 10 0.45 2.61 2.01
CA GLY A 10 -0.57 1.59 1.80
C GLY A 10 -1.85 1.83 2.58
N TYR A 11 -1.77 2.31 3.84
CA TYR A 11 -2.97 2.61 4.60
C TYR A 11 -3.82 3.72 3.96
N MET A 12 -3.17 4.76 3.40
CA MET A 12 -3.87 5.82 2.67
C MET A 12 -4.45 5.29 1.35
N ALA A 13 -3.72 4.40 0.65
CA ALA A 13 -4.23 3.77 -0.56
C ALA A 13 -5.50 2.96 -0.28
N VAL A 14 -5.57 2.22 0.83
CA VAL A 14 -6.78 1.50 1.25
C VAL A 14 -7.93 2.47 1.54
N LYS A 15 -7.70 3.53 2.35
CA LYS A 15 -8.72 4.54 2.69
C LYS A 15 -9.28 5.23 1.44
N LEU A 16 -8.39 5.68 0.56
CA LEU A 16 -8.77 6.39 -0.67
C LEU A 16 -9.54 5.49 -1.63
N ALA A 17 -9.04 4.28 -1.87
CA ALA A 17 -9.70 3.33 -2.76
C ALA A 17 -11.10 2.93 -2.25
N HIS A 18 -11.23 2.70 -0.94
CA HIS A 18 -12.53 2.42 -0.30
C HIS A 18 -13.50 3.59 -0.47
N ALA A 19 -13.06 4.82 -0.22
CA ALA A 19 -13.88 6.03 -0.38
C ALA A 19 -14.29 6.28 -1.85
N MET A 20 -13.47 5.83 -2.80
CA MET A 20 -13.80 5.83 -4.24
C MET A 20 -14.76 4.70 -4.64
N GLY A 21 -15.22 3.86 -3.70
CA GLY A 21 -16.14 2.76 -3.95
C GLY A 21 -15.48 1.48 -4.49
N ALA A 22 -14.16 1.36 -4.43
CA ALA A 22 -13.48 0.13 -4.83
C ALA A 22 -13.64 -0.97 -3.77
N GLU A 23 -13.79 -2.21 -4.23
CA GLU A 23 -13.59 -3.38 -3.38
C GLU A 23 -12.09 -3.60 -3.20
N VAL A 24 -11.58 -3.39 -1.97
CA VAL A 24 -10.15 -3.34 -1.69
C VAL A 24 -9.65 -4.64 -1.06
N THR A 25 -8.65 -5.26 -1.67
CA THR A 25 -7.90 -6.38 -1.11
C THR A 25 -6.52 -5.91 -0.69
N LEU A 26 -6.15 -6.13 0.57
CA LEU A 26 -4.79 -5.92 1.04
C LEU A 26 -3.96 -7.19 0.81
N PHE A 27 -2.83 -7.06 0.16
CA PHE A 27 -1.77 -8.06 0.12
C PHE A 27 -0.74 -7.76 1.22
N THR A 28 -0.45 -8.74 2.05
CA THR A 28 0.51 -8.59 3.16
C THR A 28 1.33 -9.85 3.34
N ARG A 29 2.49 -9.74 3.99
CA ARG A 29 3.34 -10.89 4.35
C ARG A 29 2.98 -11.49 5.72
N SER A 30 2.14 -10.81 6.50
CA SER A 30 1.71 -11.29 7.82
C SER A 30 0.30 -10.81 8.16
N LEU A 31 -0.45 -11.60 8.92
CA LEU A 31 -1.82 -11.27 9.32
C LEU A 31 -1.91 -10.30 10.51
N GLY A 32 -0.78 -9.91 11.10
CA GLY A 32 -0.78 -9.04 12.29
C GLY A 32 -1.41 -7.66 12.11
N LYS A 33 -1.61 -7.22 10.85
CA LYS A 33 -2.26 -5.94 10.52
C LYS A 33 -3.65 -6.11 9.87
N SER A 34 -4.22 -7.32 9.91
CA SER A 34 -5.52 -7.59 9.23
C SER A 34 -6.66 -6.78 9.81
N ASP A 35 -6.75 -6.66 11.13
CA ASP A 35 -7.82 -5.88 11.79
C ASP A 35 -7.72 -4.40 11.41
N ASP A 36 -6.49 -3.86 11.33
CA ASP A 36 -6.29 -2.50 10.86
C ASP A 36 -6.71 -2.33 9.39
N ALA A 37 -6.39 -3.30 8.53
CA ALA A 37 -6.79 -3.27 7.13
C ALA A 37 -8.32 -3.21 6.98
N TYR A 38 -9.06 -4.05 7.70
CA TYR A 38 -10.52 -4.03 7.70
C TYR A 38 -11.09 -2.72 8.24
N ARG A 39 -10.53 -2.19 9.33
CA ARG A 39 -10.92 -0.89 9.90
C ARG A 39 -10.73 0.25 8.91
N LEU A 40 -9.70 0.17 8.05
CA LEU A 40 -9.38 1.17 7.04
C LEU A 40 -10.22 1.05 5.76
N GLY A 41 -11.00 -0.03 5.61
CA GLY A 41 -11.90 -0.23 4.49
C GLY A 41 -11.51 -1.35 3.52
N ALA A 42 -10.52 -2.18 3.85
CA ALA A 42 -10.27 -3.38 3.06
C ALA A 42 -11.42 -4.38 3.27
N SER A 43 -11.86 -5.02 2.19
CA SER A 43 -12.87 -6.08 2.21
C SER A 43 -12.25 -7.49 2.33
N ARG A 44 -10.96 -7.60 1.98
CA ARG A 44 -10.22 -8.87 2.00
C ARG A 44 -8.75 -8.62 2.35
N VAL A 45 -8.14 -9.59 3.05
CA VAL A 45 -6.68 -9.66 3.27
C VAL A 45 -6.17 -10.96 2.68
N VAL A 46 -5.07 -10.91 1.94
CA VAL A 46 -4.41 -12.04 1.27
C VAL A 46 -2.96 -12.09 1.72
N LEU A 47 -2.50 -13.25 2.16
CA LEU A 47 -1.08 -13.49 2.42
C LEU A 47 -0.34 -13.67 1.09
N SER A 48 0.50 -12.69 0.74
CA SER A 48 1.29 -12.75 -0.50
C SER A 48 2.38 -13.84 -0.49
N THR A 49 2.64 -14.43 0.67
CA THR A 49 3.57 -15.56 0.84
C THR A 49 2.88 -16.92 0.74
N ASP A 50 1.56 -16.96 0.64
CA ASP A 50 0.76 -18.18 0.50
C ASP A 50 0.31 -18.34 -0.96
N GLU A 51 0.92 -19.30 -1.65
CA GLU A 51 0.64 -19.55 -3.08
C GLU A 51 -0.83 -19.91 -3.34
N ASN A 52 -1.51 -20.61 -2.41
CA ASN A 52 -2.91 -20.97 -2.57
C ASN A 52 -3.80 -19.73 -2.50
N GLN A 53 -3.58 -18.84 -1.52
CA GLN A 53 -4.34 -17.59 -1.42
C GLN A 53 -4.10 -16.68 -2.64
N MET A 54 -2.86 -16.61 -3.13
CA MET A 54 -2.54 -15.86 -4.35
C MET A 54 -3.22 -16.46 -5.58
N PHE A 55 -3.30 -17.79 -5.69
CA PHE A 55 -4.00 -18.46 -6.78
C PHE A 55 -5.51 -18.23 -6.73
N GLU A 56 -6.13 -18.21 -5.55
CA GLU A 56 -7.56 -17.93 -5.37
C GLU A 56 -7.98 -16.54 -5.89
N VAL A 57 -7.05 -15.60 -5.93
CA VAL A 57 -7.29 -14.24 -6.44
C VAL A 57 -6.71 -14.01 -7.84
N ALA A 58 -6.41 -15.08 -8.59
CA ALA A 58 -5.96 -14.97 -9.98
C ALA A 58 -7.01 -14.27 -10.85
N ASN A 59 -6.57 -13.44 -11.80
CA ASN A 59 -7.42 -12.71 -12.75
C ASN A 59 -8.50 -11.81 -12.10
N THR A 60 -8.24 -11.23 -10.94
CA THR A 60 -9.25 -10.52 -10.13
C THR A 60 -9.12 -9.00 -10.20
N PHE A 61 -7.91 -8.45 -10.27
CA PHE A 61 -7.69 -7.03 -10.00
C PHE A 61 -7.49 -6.19 -11.26
N ASP A 62 -8.31 -5.16 -11.44
CA ASP A 62 -8.14 -4.17 -12.49
C ASP A 62 -6.90 -3.30 -12.23
N VAL A 63 -6.66 -2.98 -10.94
CA VAL A 63 -5.51 -2.19 -10.49
C VAL A 63 -4.96 -2.79 -9.20
N ILE A 64 -3.64 -2.91 -9.14
CA ILE A 64 -2.90 -3.18 -7.91
C ILE A 64 -1.95 -2.02 -7.67
N ILE A 65 -2.03 -1.39 -6.50
CA ILE A 65 -1.07 -0.35 -6.07
C ILE A 65 -0.04 -0.99 -5.16
N ASP A 66 1.21 -0.97 -5.59
CA ASP A 66 2.35 -1.48 -4.85
C ASP A 66 3.06 -0.35 -4.11
N THR A 67 3.01 -0.39 -2.78
CA THR A 67 3.55 0.65 -1.90
C THR A 67 4.84 0.25 -1.20
N VAL A 68 5.39 -0.92 -1.53
CA VAL A 68 6.62 -1.45 -0.91
C VAL A 68 7.85 -0.65 -1.37
N PRO A 69 8.64 -0.06 -0.45
CA PRO A 69 9.75 0.81 -0.82
C PRO A 69 11.10 0.08 -0.92
N TYR A 70 11.11 -1.22 -1.13
CA TYR A 70 12.31 -2.05 -1.28
C TYR A 70 12.06 -3.17 -2.28
N THR A 71 13.13 -3.75 -2.79
CA THR A 71 13.07 -4.86 -3.75
C THR A 71 12.32 -6.05 -3.16
N HIS A 72 11.27 -6.50 -3.84
CA HIS A 72 10.45 -7.64 -3.47
C HIS A 72 9.90 -8.33 -4.71
N ASP A 73 9.29 -9.50 -4.57
CA ASP A 73 8.79 -10.27 -5.70
C ASP A 73 7.52 -9.66 -6.32
N LEU A 74 7.65 -9.10 -7.55
CA LEU A 74 6.52 -8.61 -8.33
C LEU A 74 5.85 -9.70 -9.17
N LYS A 75 6.51 -10.86 -9.37
CA LYS A 75 6.02 -11.92 -10.25
C LYS A 75 4.71 -12.52 -9.77
N SER A 76 4.55 -12.62 -8.45
CA SER A 76 3.37 -13.20 -7.82
C SER A 76 2.10 -12.36 -8.04
N TYR A 77 2.24 -11.05 -8.25
CA TYR A 77 1.08 -10.15 -8.43
C TYR A 77 0.58 -10.10 -9.87
N VAL A 78 1.45 -10.30 -10.87
CA VAL A 78 1.05 -10.22 -12.30
C VAL A 78 -0.08 -11.20 -12.66
N PRO A 79 -0.07 -12.47 -12.22
CA PRO A 79 -1.17 -13.40 -12.47
C PRO A 79 -2.50 -13.02 -11.82
N THR A 80 -2.48 -12.22 -10.75
CA THR A 80 -3.68 -11.79 -10.04
C THR A 80 -4.42 -10.63 -10.73
N LEU A 81 -3.74 -9.92 -11.64
CA LEU A 81 -4.37 -8.89 -12.46
C LEU A 81 -5.45 -9.47 -13.38
N ALA A 82 -6.54 -8.77 -13.52
CA ALA A 82 -7.59 -9.04 -14.51
C ALA A 82 -7.10 -8.79 -15.95
N LEU A 83 -7.98 -8.98 -16.92
CA LEU A 83 -7.75 -8.55 -18.30
C LEU A 83 -7.61 -7.03 -18.33
N ASP A 84 -6.59 -6.52 -19.03
CA ASP A 84 -6.20 -5.10 -19.07
C ASP A 84 -5.76 -4.52 -17.72
N GLY A 85 -5.57 -5.35 -16.71
CA GLY A 85 -5.19 -4.92 -15.36
C GLY A 85 -3.78 -4.33 -15.30
N THR A 86 -3.56 -3.42 -14.35
CA THR A 86 -2.30 -2.70 -14.18
C THR A 86 -1.75 -2.82 -12.76
N LEU A 87 -0.48 -3.21 -12.64
CA LEU A 87 0.30 -3.11 -11.41
C LEU A 87 1.02 -1.75 -11.40
N VAL A 88 0.71 -0.90 -10.43
CA VAL A 88 1.27 0.46 -10.31
C VAL A 88 2.24 0.53 -9.15
N LEU A 89 3.52 0.78 -9.44
CA LEU A 89 4.57 0.97 -8.44
C LEU A 89 4.54 2.42 -7.94
N VAL A 90 4.29 2.61 -6.65
CA VAL A 90 4.35 3.92 -5.98
C VAL A 90 5.39 3.93 -4.86
N GLY A 91 5.84 2.77 -4.41
CA GLY A 91 7.02 2.63 -3.55
C GLY A 91 8.31 2.93 -4.33
N LEU A 92 9.28 3.56 -3.70
CA LEU A 92 10.57 3.85 -4.31
C LEU A 92 11.47 2.60 -4.24
N VAL A 93 11.27 1.66 -5.16
CA VAL A 93 11.90 0.33 -5.13
C VAL A 93 13.36 0.35 -5.56
N GLY A 94 13.78 1.31 -6.38
CA GLY A 94 15.10 1.34 -7.02
C GLY A 94 15.20 0.38 -8.21
N GLU A 95 16.35 -0.23 -8.41
CA GLU A 95 16.59 -1.17 -9.51
C GLU A 95 15.90 -2.51 -9.23
N LEU A 96 15.21 -3.04 -10.24
CA LEU A 96 14.54 -4.34 -10.19
C LEU A 96 15.40 -5.38 -10.91
N GLU A 97 16.04 -6.26 -10.17
CA GLU A 97 16.82 -7.38 -10.70
C GLU A 97 15.97 -8.64 -11.00
N GLN A 98 14.68 -8.47 -11.25
CA GLN A 98 13.75 -9.59 -11.38
C GLN A 98 13.44 -9.92 -12.82
N THR A 99 13.39 -11.20 -13.12
CA THR A 99 12.82 -11.69 -14.38
C THR A 99 11.30 -11.74 -14.27
N ILE A 100 10.59 -11.03 -15.13
CA ILE A 100 9.12 -11.09 -15.20
C ILE A 100 8.74 -12.09 -16.28
N ASN A 101 7.83 -13.03 -15.93
CA ASN A 101 7.22 -13.89 -16.93
C ASN A 101 6.25 -13.07 -17.78
N THR A 102 6.56 -12.91 -19.06
CA THR A 102 5.75 -12.12 -19.99
C THR A 102 4.49 -12.85 -20.48
N VAL A 103 4.40 -14.18 -20.32
CA VAL A 103 3.23 -14.94 -20.77
C VAL A 103 1.92 -14.46 -20.11
N PRO A 104 1.82 -14.33 -18.77
CA PRO A 104 0.61 -13.76 -18.17
C PRO A 104 0.32 -12.33 -18.63
N MET A 105 1.36 -11.53 -18.90
CA MET A 105 1.18 -10.16 -19.40
C MET A 105 0.54 -10.13 -20.79
N ILE A 106 1.08 -10.94 -21.74
CA ILE A 106 0.57 -11.03 -23.10
C ILE A 106 -0.87 -11.57 -23.11
N MET A 107 -1.11 -12.66 -22.39
CA MET A 107 -2.43 -13.31 -22.36
C MET A 107 -3.52 -12.42 -21.75
N GLY A 108 -3.18 -11.58 -20.79
CA GLY A 108 -4.13 -10.70 -20.11
C GLY A 108 -4.05 -9.22 -20.52
N ARG A 109 -3.21 -8.84 -21.48
CA ARG A 109 -2.89 -7.44 -21.84
C ARG A 109 -2.56 -6.59 -20.60
N ARG A 110 -1.82 -7.19 -19.68
CA ARG A 110 -1.50 -6.61 -18.36
C ARG A 110 -0.33 -5.66 -18.46
N SER A 111 -0.33 -4.65 -17.62
CA SER A 111 0.70 -3.61 -17.59
C SER A 111 1.36 -3.51 -16.23
N ILE A 112 2.62 -3.10 -16.23
CA ILE A 112 3.33 -2.61 -15.05
C ILE A 112 3.66 -1.16 -15.34
N SER A 113 3.28 -0.27 -14.44
CA SER A 113 3.53 1.16 -14.54
C SER A 113 4.06 1.70 -13.22
N ALA A 114 4.51 2.93 -13.21
CA ALA A 114 4.93 3.61 -11.99
C ALA A 114 4.28 4.98 -11.91
N SER A 115 4.05 5.46 -10.70
CA SER A 115 3.51 6.79 -10.46
C SER A 115 4.19 7.40 -9.24
N MET A 116 4.19 8.70 -9.19
CA MET A 116 4.76 9.49 -8.11
C MET A 116 3.72 10.48 -7.56
N ILE A 117 4.16 11.41 -6.75
CA ILE A 117 3.35 12.41 -6.08
C ILE A 117 2.38 13.07 -7.04
N SER A 118 1.12 13.14 -6.62
CA SER A 118 0.03 13.79 -7.33
C SER A 118 -0.15 15.25 -6.89
N GLY A 119 -1.17 15.93 -7.39
CA GLY A 119 -1.40 17.36 -7.20
C GLY A 119 -2.33 17.68 -6.02
N ILE A 120 -2.76 18.97 -5.95
CA ILE A 120 -3.58 19.51 -4.84
C ILE A 120 -5.04 19.02 -4.91
N ARG A 121 -5.51 18.51 -6.05
CA ARG A 121 -6.91 18.10 -6.24
C ARG A 121 -7.36 17.01 -5.26
N GLU A 122 -6.45 16.14 -4.89
CA GLU A 122 -6.71 15.01 -3.96
C GLU A 122 -7.03 15.48 -2.55
N THR A 123 -6.56 16.66 -2.13
CA THR A 123 -6.88 17.24 -0.82
C THR A 123 -8.36 17.61 -0.71
N HIS A 124 -9.01 18.05 -1.79
CA HIS A 124 -10.45 18.31 -1.80
C HIS A 124 -11.24 17.02 -1.61
N PHE A 125 -10.88 15.96 -2.34
CA PHE A 125 -11.51 14.64 -2.20
C PHE A 125 -11.38 14.12 -0.75
N CYS A 126 -10.20 14.22 -0.15
CA CYS A 126 -9.97 13.84 1.24
C CYS A 126 -10.86 14.63 2.21
N ALA A 127 -11.01 15.94 1.99
CA ALA A 127 -11.87 16.79 2.82
C ALA A 127 -13.35 16.42 2.70
N GLU A 128 -13.84 16.18 1.48
CA GLU A 128 -15.22 15.79 1.22
C GLU A 128 -15.60 14.44 1.84
N HIS A 129 -14.63 13.52 1.90
CA HIS A 129 -14.85 12.15 2.42
C HIS A 129 -14.32 11.95 3.84
N ASN A 130 -13.92 13.02 4.55
CA ASN A 130 -13.33 12.97 5.88
C ASN A 130 -12.14 12.01 5.99
N ILE A 131 -11.32 11.91 4.94
CA ILE A 131 -10.13 11.09 4.93
C ILE A 131 -8.98 11.90 5.53
N VAL A 132 -8.61 11.55 6.76
CA VAL A 132 -7.47 12.14 7.45
C VAL A 132 -6.39 11.08 7.67
N PRO A 133 -5.10 11.46 7.73
CA PRO A 133 -4.04 10.54 8.07
C PRO A 133 -4.15 10.08 9.53
N ASP A 134 -3.89 8.79 9.76
CA ASP A 134 -3.69 8.28 11.11
C ASP A 134 -2.25 8.63 11.52
N VAL A 135 -2.08 9.35 12.61
CA VAL A 135 -0.78 9.86 13.07
C VAL A 135 -0.58 9.63 14.57
N GLU A 136 0.66 9.40 14.94
CA GLU A 136 1.10 9.38 16.32
C GLU A 136 1.86 10.67 16.61
N MET A 137 1.33 11.48 17.57
CA MET A 137 1.97 12.73 17.97
C MET A 137 3.15 12.44 18.89
N ILE A 138 4.30 13.05 18.60
CA ILE A 138 5.51 12.94 19.43
C ILE A 138 6.08 14.31 19.76
N ASN A 139 6.85 14.42 20.84
CA ASN A 139 7.65 15.59 21.11
C ASN A 139 8.95 15.57 20.29
N MET A 140 9.57 16.73 20.08
CA MET A 140 10.85 16.84 19.38
C MET A 140 11.95 16.00 20.03
N GLN A 141 11.94 15.89 21.35
CA GLN A 141 12.93 15.13 22.12
C GLN A 141 12.88 13.62 21.83
N ASP A 142 11.73 13.12 21.38
CA ASP A 142 11.48 11.68 21.13
C ASP A 142 11.84 11.24 19.71
N ILE A 143 12.37 12.14 18.86
CA ILE A 143 12.59 11.90 17.43
C ILE A 143 13.50 10.68 17.17
N ASN A 144 14.54 10.47 17.97
CA ASN A 144 15.44 9.33 17.80
C ASN A 144 14.74 8.01 18.10
N THR A 145 13.93 7.96 19.16
CA THR A 145 13.10 6.81 19.51
C THR A 145 12.08 6.53 18.40
N ALA A 146 11.46 7.57 17.84
CA ALA A 146 10.53 7.44 16.73
C ALA A 146 11.21 6.82 15.49
N TYR A 147 12.45 7.19 15.17
CA TYR A 147 13.20 6.54 14.08
C TYR A 147 13.44 5.06 14.33
N GLU A 148 13.75 4.66 15.58
CA GLU A 148 13.91 3.24 15.93
C GLU A 148 12.60 2.46 15.74
N HIS A 149 11.45 3.04 16.12
CA HIS A 149 10.13 2.45 15.91
C HIS A 149 9.81 2.33 14.42
N MET A 150 10.11 3.35 13.61
CA MET A 150 9.93 3.30 12.17
C MET A 150 10.73 2.16 11.51
N GLN A 151 11.99 1.95 11.92
CA GLN A 151 12.82 0.87 11.42
C GLN A 151 12.25 -0.53 11.73
N LYS A 152 11.53 -0.66 12.85
CA LYS A 152 10.86 -1.89 13.28
C LYS A 152 9.44 -2.03 12.72
N SER A 153 8.97 -1.08 11.90
CA SER A 153 7.57 -0.98 11.44
C SER A 153 6.55 -0.91 12.58
N ASP A 154 6.96 -0.37 13.72
CA ASP A 154 6.18 -0.18 14.94
C ASP A 154 5.67 1.26 15.00
N VAL A 155 4.78 1.61 14.09
CA VAL A 155 4.10 2.90 13.99
C VAL A 155 2.80 2.78 13.18
N LYS A 156 1.74 3.48 13.61
CA LYS A 156 0.44 3.49 12.91
C LYS A 156 0.06 4.93 12.50
N TYR A 157 0.45 5.40 11.39
CA TYR A 157 1.35 4.87 10.33
C TYR A 157 2.44 5.90 10.07
N ARG A 158 2.39 7.01 10.86
CA ARG A 158 3.24 8.17 10.69
C ARG A 158 3.40 8.91 12.01
N PHE A 159 4.61 9.30 12.35
CA PHE A 159 4.86 10.24 13.43
C PHE A 159 4.66 11.68 12.95
N VAL A 160 4.07 12.51 13.80
CA VAL A 160 3.98 13.96 13.62
C VAL A 160 4.54 14.63 14.87
N ILE A 161 5.49 15.54 14.67
CA ILE A 161 6.17 16.22 15.77
C ILE A 161 5.35 17.43 16.21
N ASP A 162 5.03 17.50 17.52
CA ASP A 162 4.50 18.72 18.10
C ASP A 162 5.62 19.77 18.20
N MET A 163 5.56 20.76 17.34
CA MET A 163 6.56 21.83 17.29
C MET A 163 6.54 22.72 18.53
N ALA A 164 5.45 22.74 19.31
CA ALA A 164 5.40 23.47 20.58
C ALA A 164 6.37 22.87 21.62
N SER A 165 6.67 21.58 21.51
CA SER A 165 7.63 20.89 22.38
C SER A 165 9.07 21.36 22.25
N LEU A 166 9.43 22.12 21.20
CA LEU A 166 10.76 22.75 21.05
C LEU A 166 11.08 23.79 22.10
N LYS A 167 10.05 24.35 22.75
CA LYS A 167 10.20 25.43 23.72
C LYS A 167 10.25 24.94 25.18
N ALA A 168 10.25 23.65 25.38
CA ALA A 168 10.28 23.01 26.70
C ALA A 168 11.73 22.73 27.15
#